data_45e4bbbf348b5ed332ba0264ff185f56
#
_entry.id   45e4bbbf348b5ed332ba0264ff185f56
#
_cell.length_a   1.000
_cell.length_b   1.000
_cell.length_c   1.000
_cell.angle_alpha   90.00
_cell.angle_beta   90.00
_cell.angle_gamma   90.00
#
_symmetry.space_group_name_H-M   'P 1'
#
loop_
_entity.id
_entity.type
_entity.pdbx_description
1 polymer ?
#
loop_
_entity_poly.entity_id
_entity_poly.type
_entity_poly.pdbx_seq_one_letter_code
_entity_poly.pdbx_strand_id
1 'polypeptide(L)'
;MADKELKKAVALKYDTEKGSATKVSAKGHGMVAETIIELAREEGIPISEDPDLVSSLVKLDLEYEVPRELYMAVAEILAFAYGLNKKMRK
;
A
#
# COMPACT_ATOMS: atom_id res chain seq x y z
N MET A 1 23.02 13.78 3.32
CA MET A 1 22.68 13.63 3.42
C MET A 1 21.72 13.25 3.29
N ALA A 2 21.29 13.24 2.89
CA ALA A 2 20.28 13.13 2.85
C ALA A 2 19.67 12.10 3.11
N ASP A 3 19.69 11.60 2.94
CA ASP A 3 19.30 10.77 3.25
C ASP A 3 18.97 10.40 4.26
N LYS A 4 18.84 11.08 4.61
CA LYS A 4 18.45 11.00 5.76
C LYS A 4 17.17 10.48 5.89
N GLU A 5 16.32 10.54 5.03
CA GLU A 5 15.10 9.98 5.13
C GLU A 5 15.14 8.56 4.84
N LEU A 6 14.70 7.66 5.72
CA LEU A 6 14.66 6.25 5.48
C LEU A 6 13.52 5.95 4.54
N LYS A 7 13.78 5.08 3.59
CA LYS A 7 12.74 4.62 2.72
C LYS A 7 11.73 3.83 3.51
N LYS A 8 10.47 3.95 3.15
CA LYS A 8 9.41 3.21 3.79
C LYS A 8 8.53 2.57 2.73
N ALA A 9 8.03 1.39 3.01
CA ALA A 9 7.15 0.72 2.09
C ALA A 9 6.13 -0.09 2.84
N VAL A 10 4.92 -0.14 2.30
CA VAL A 10 3.84 -0.93 2.89
C VAL A 10 3.14 -1.63 1.75
N ALA A 11 2.90 -2.92 1.91
CA ALA A 11 2.13 -3.68 0.96
C ALA A 11 0.76 -3.91 1.53
N LEU A 12 -0.25 -3.69 0.71
CA LEU A 12 -1.63 -3.84 1.12
C LEU A 12 -2.26 -5.00 0.41
N LYS A 13 -3.12 -5.70 1.12
CA LYS A 13 -3.83 -6.84 0.59
C LYS A 13 -5.31 -6.59 0.68
N TYR A 14 -6.00 -6.81 -0.42
CA TYR A 14 -7.43 -6.61 -0.49
C TYR A 14 -8.11 -7.95 -0.32
N ASP A 15 -8.82 -8.09 0.77
CA ASP A 15 -9.43 -9.36 1.11
C ASP A 15 -10.91 -9.32 0.79
N THR A 16 -11.27 -9.85 -0.36
CA THR A 16 -12.66 -9.82 -0.79
C THR A 16 -13.51 -10.80 -0.01
N GLU A 17 -12.89 -11.81 0.55
CA GLU A 17 -13.65 -12.79 1.30
C GLU A 17 -14.17 -12.24 2.61
N LYS A 18 -13.52 -11.23 3.11
CA LYS A 18 -13.93 -10.65 4.37
C LYS A 18 -14.61 -9.32 4.17
N GLY A 19 -15.37 -9.20 3.12
CA GLY A 19 -16.14 -8.00 2.93
C GLY A 19 -15.34 -6.84 2.43
N SER A 20 -14.36 -7.11 1.60
CA SER A 20 -13.56 -6.07 0.98
C SER A 20 -12.66 -5.32 1.93
N ALA A 21 -12.19 -5.99 2.95
CA ALA A 21 -11.25 -5.36 3.89
C ALA A 21 -9.88 -5.23 3.27
N THR A 22 -9.18 -4.18 3.61
CA THR A 22 -7.83 -3.96 3.17
C THR A 22 -6.92 -4.06 4.38
N LYS A 23 -5.89 -4.86 4.27
CA LYS A 23 -4.98 -5.12 5.38
C LYS A 23 -3.55 -4.87 5.01
N VAL A 24 -2.72 -4.63 6.02
CA VAL A 24 -1.29 -4.47 5.83
C VAL A 24 -0.68 -5.86 5.77
N SER A 25 -0.11 -6.22 4.63
CA SER A 25 0.47 -7.56 4.50
C SER A 25 1.99 -7.56 4.65
N ALA A 26 2.64 -6.42 4.44
CA ALA A 26 4.07 -6.31 4.64
C ALA A 26 4.42 -4.86 4.86
N LYS A 27 5.46 -4.61 5.59
CA LYS A 27 5.91 -3.24 5.80
C LYS A 27 7.36 -3.25 6.21
N GLY A 28 8.02 -2.13 6.02
CA GLY A 28 9.41 -2.03 6.41
C GLY A 28 10.03 -0.70 6.09
N HIS A 29 11.24 -0.53 6.59
CA HIS A 29 12.03 0.66 6.38
C HIS A 29 13.37 0.28 5.77
N GLY A 30 14.02 1.22 5.12
CA GLY A 30 15.37 1.02 4.64
C GLY A 30 15.48 -0.15 3.68
N MET A 31 16.37 -1.08 3.99
CA MET A 31 16.58 -2.21 3.11
C MET A 31 15.37 -3.11 2.99
N VAL A 32 14.62 -3.23 4.06
CA VAL A 32 13.40 -4.03 3.99
C VAL A 32 12.41 -3.38 3.03
N ALA A 33 12.32 -2.06 3.08
CA ALA A 33 11.44 -1.36 2.15
C ALA A 33 11.87 -1.58 0.72
N GLU A 34 13.18 -1.55 0.48
CA GLU A 34 13.68 -1.77 -0.87
C GLU A 34 13.36 -3.17 -1.36
N THR A 35 13.46 -4.14 -0.47
CA THR A 35 13.14 -5.50 -0.84
C THR A 35 11.67 -5.63 -1.19
N ILE A 36 10.81 -4.99 -0.41
CA ILE A 36 9.38 -5.03 -0.69
C ILE A 36 9.10 -4.43 -2.07
N ILE A 37 9.73 -3.31 -2.36
CA ILE A 37 9.52 -2.65 -3.64
C ILE A 37 10.02 -3.51 -4.81
N GLU A 38 11.18 -4.13 -4.62
CA GLU A 38 11.72 -4.99 -5.65
C GLU A 38 10.84 -6.17 -5.93
N LEU A 39 10.35 -6.81 -4.88
CA LEU A 39 9.45 -7.93 -5.07
C LEU A 39 8.18 -7.52 -5.76
N ALA A 40 7.67 -6.34 -5.42
CA ALA A 40 6.46 -5.85 -6.07
C ALA A 40 6.70 -5.68 -7.56
N ARG A 41 7.86 -5.14 -7.92
CA ARG A 41 8.17 -4.97 -9.33
C ARG A 41 8.26 -6.29 -10.06
N GLU A 42 8.92 -7.25 -9.43
CA GLU A 42 9.08 -8.56 -10.04
C GLU A 42 7.76 -9.26 -10.25
N GLU A 43 6.84 -9.03 -9.33
CA GLU A 43 5.55 -9.68 -9.41
C GLU A 43 4.53 -8.88 -10.21
N GLY A 44 4.93 -7.73 -10.71
CA GLY A 44 4.02 -6.91 -11.48
C GLY A 44 2.96 -6.21 -10.66
N ILE A 45 3.22 -6.03 -9.38
CA ILE A 45 2.27 -5.36 -8.50
C ILE A 45 2.41 -3.85 -8.65
N PRO A 46 1.33 -3.13 -8.83
CA PRO A 46 1.42 -1.67 -8.98
C PRO A 46 1.96 -1.02 -7.72
N ILE A 47 2.78 -0.01 -7.91
CA ILE A 47 3.39 0.73 -6.81
C ILE A 47 2.97 2.19 -6.92
N SER A 48 2.54 2.74 -5.81
CA SER A 48 2.15 4.13 -5.75
C SER A 48 3.01 4.84 -4.71
N GLU A 49 3.42 6.06 -4.99
CA GLU A 49 4.25 6.80 -4.05
C GLU A 49 3.44 7.86 -3.35
N ASP A 50 3.38 7.77 -2.04
CA ASP A 50 2.62 8.71 -1.23
C ASP A 50 3.26 8.76 0.14
N PRO A 51 4.20 9.67 0.35
CA PRO A 51 4.96 9.70 1.60
C PRO A 51 4.11 9.85 2.85
N ASP A 52 3.08 10.68 2.77
CA ASP A 52 2.23 10.89 3.94
C ASP A 52 1.45 9.64 4.28
N LEU A 53 0.89 9.01 3.26
CA LEU A 53 0.08 7.83 3.49
C LEU A 53 0.93 6.68 3.99
N VAL A 54 2.10 6.48 3.40
CA VAL A 54 2.94 5.37 3.83
C VAL A 54 3.41 5.57 5.27
N SER A 55 3.64 6.81 5.68
CA SER A 55 4.05 7.08 7.05
C SER A 55 2.97 6.70 8.04
N SER A 56 1.72 6.89 7.66
CA SER A 56 0.60 6.49 8.51
C SER A 56 0.41 4.99 8.49
N LEU A 57 0.50 4.38 7.32
CA LEU A 57 0.26 2.96 7.21
C LEU A 57 1.32 2.11 7.88
N VAL A 58 2.56 2.56 7.85
CA VAL A 58 3.64 1.76 8.41
C VAL A 58 3.51 1.60 9.91
N LYS A 59 2.71 2.43 10.55
CA LYS A 59 2.49 2.31 11.98
C LYS A 59 1.50 1.23 12.34
N LEU A 60 0.76 0.72 11.37
CA LEU A 60 -0.21 -0.33 11.64
C LEU A 60 0.49 -1.67 11.73
N ASP A 61 -0.04 -2.56 12.55
CA ASP A 61 0.51 -3.90 12.65
C ASP A 61 0.17 -4.72 11.42
N LEU A 62 0.93 -5.77 11.22
CA LEU A 62 0.65 -6.67 10.11
C LEU A 62 -0.72 -7.29 10.31
N GLU A 63 -1.40 -7.51 9.21
CA GLU A 63 -2.74 -8.09 9.17
C GLU A 63 -3.80 -7.17 9.77
N TYR A 64 -3.41 -5.96 10.13
CA TYR A 64 -4.36 -5.01 10.67
C TYR A 64 -5.16 -4.38 9.53
N GLU A 65 -6.42 -4.21 9.75
CA GLU A 65 -7.27 -3.58 8.75
C GLU A 65 -6.98 -2.09 8.70
N VAL A 66 -6.99 -1.51 7.51
CA VAL A 66 -6.76 -0.08 7.35
C VAL A 66 -7.91 0.68 8.00
N PRO A 67 -7.61 1.62 8.91
CA PRO A 67 -8.67 2.32 9.60
C PRO A 67 -9.42 3.28 8.68
N ARG A 68 -10.61 3.64 9.15
CA ARG A 68 -11.50 4.46 8.38
C ARG A 68 -10.87 5.78 7.95
N GLU A 69 -10.07 6.38 8.79
CA GLU A 69 -9.45 7.65 8.49
C GLU A 69 -8.57 7.61 7.25
N LEU A 70 -7.99 6.46 6.97
CA LEU A 70 -7.11 6.32 5.83
C LEU A 70 -7.78 5.63 4.65
N TYR A 71 -9.01 5.21 4.87
CA TYR A 71 -9.69 4.37 3.89
C TYR A 71 -9.86 5.04 2.53
N MET A 72 -10.23 6.32 2.52
CA MET A 72 -10.45 6.99 1.25
C MET A 72 -9.19 7.04 0.41
N ALA A 73 -8.07 7.40 1.03
CA ALA A 73 -6.82 7.48 0.30
C ALA A 73 -6.41 6.10 -0.23
N VAL A 74 -6.57 5.07 0.59
CA VAL A 74 -6.22 3.73 0.17
C VAL A 74 -7.15 3.26 -0.94
N ALA A 75 -8.43 3.56 -0.82
CA ALA A 75 -9.39 3.13 -1.82
C ALA A 75 -9.09 3.73 -3.18
N GLU A 76 -8.64 4.98 -3.20
CA GLU A 76 -8.28 5.60 -4.45
C GLU A 76 -7.12 4.89 -5.12
N ILE A 77 -6.13 4.52 -4.33
CA ILE A 77 -4.98 3.82 -4.87
C ILE A 77 -5.37 2.45 -5.40
N LEU A 78 -6.18 1.73 -4.65
CA LEU A 78 -6.61 0.40 -5.08
C LEU A 78 -7.47 0.46 -6.34
N ALA A 79 -8.34 1.45 -6.42
CA ALA A 79 -9.17 1.59 -7.59
C ALA A 79 -8.31 1.84 -8.82
N PHE A 80 -7.31 2.67 -8.69
CA PHE A 80 -6.41 2.94 -9.78
C PHE A 80 -5.60 1.70 -10.15
N ALA A 81 -5.08 1.02 -9.15
CA ALA A 81 -4.24 -0.16 -9.37
C ALA A 81 -5.00 -1.28 -10.05
N TYR A 82 -6.25 -1.47 -9.68
CA TYR A 82 -7.04 -2.53 -10.28
C TYR A 82 -7.78 -2.09 -11.53
N GLY A 83 -7.63 -0.85 -11.94
CA GLY A 83 -8.28 -0.37 -13.14
C GLY A 83 -9.77 -0.21 -13.01
N LEU A 84 -10.27 -0.09 -11.80
CA LEU A 84 -11.71 -0.01 -11.60
C LEU A 84 -12.31 1.25 -12.22
N ASN A 85 -11.57 2.33 -12.16
CA ASN A 85 -12.06 3.56 -12.74
C ASN A 85 -12.27 3.43 -14.24
N LYS A 86 -11.37 2.76 -14.90
CA LYS A 86 -11.51 2.57 -16.31
C LYS A 86 -12.72 1.79 -16.64
N LYS A 87 -12.98 0.75 -15.89
CA LYS A 87 -14.14 -0.05 -16.14
C LYS A 87 -15.41 0.70 -15.93
N MET A 88 -15.41 1.56 -14.95
CA MET A 88 -16.62 2.29 -14.65
C MET A 88 -16.95 3.33 -15.68
N ARG A 89 -15.97 3.74 -16.43
CA ARG A 89 -16.23 4.71 -17.46
C ARG A 89 -16.91 4.12 -18.67
N LYS A 90 -16.93 2.84 -18.77
CA LYS A 90 -17.58 2.21 -19.89
C LYS A 90 -19.03 2.19 -19.68
#